data_a9cd98ef1fd6e0b8f20298b07898340a
#
_entry.id   a9cd98ef1fd6e0b8f20298b07898340a
#
_cell.length_a   1.000
_cell.length_b   1.000
_cell.length_c   1.000
_cell.angle_alpha   90.00
_cell.angle_beta   90.00
_cell.angle_gamma   90.00
#
_symmetry.space_group_name_H-M   'P 1'
#
loop_
_entity.id
_entity.type
_entity.pdbx_description
1 polymer ?
#
loop_
_entity_poly.entity_id
_entity_poly.type
_entity_poly.pdbx_seq_one_letter_code
_entity_poly.pdbx_strand_id
1 'polypeptide(L)'
;MTRITTLGKLLNVLTFYKWAFGDLTDQDSDVGMLAEYLVGDILNCLPPSRKVNAPFDLKTKSGVTIEVKATTHRLVREGKTPYYRWAVKTQSEALKGNRTIADYWVFLIASFPRETSRTPRVVQAFDLKNWKCYVVSGEKLRTAGCTKYVSESTLKRLGVEVFPLKDLNHGIH
;
A
#
# COMPACT_ATOMS: atom_id res chain seq x y z
N MET A 1 14.64 -22.47 -4.50
CA MET A 1 13.32 -21.83 -4.65
C MET A 1 12.60 -22.50 -5.82
N THR A 2 11.54 -23.24 -5.56
CA THR A 2 10.91 -24.12 -6.56
C THR A 2 10.13 -23.28 -7.59
N ARG A 3 10.35 -23.51 -8.88
CA ARG A 3 9.65 -22.84 -10.02
C ARG A 3 8.11 -22.85 -9.88
N ILE A 4 7.55 -23.84 -9.19
CA ILE A 4 6.09 -23.98 -8.96
C ILE A 4 5.53 -22.85 -8.11
N THR A 5 6.28 -22.33 -7.13
CA THR A 5 5.83 -21.24 -6.26
C THR A 5 5.69 -19.92 -7.04
N THR A 6 6.59 -19.69 -7.98
CA THR A 6 6.57 -18.48 -8.83
C THR A 6 5.41 -18.54 -9.84
N LEU A 7 5.14 -19.69 -10.44
CA LEU A 7 4.02 -19.86 -11.37
C LEU A 7 2.66 -19.78 -10.64
N GLY A 8 2.54 -20.40 -9.46
CA GLY A 8 1.33 -20.29 -8.64
C GLY A 8 1.05 -18.86 -8.19
N LYS A 9 2.08 -18.12 -7.81
CA LYS A 9 1.98 -16.70 -7.49
C LYS A 9 1.57 -15.87 -8.71
N LEU A 10 2.16 -16.14 -9.88
CA LEU A 10 1.81 -15.47 -11.13
C LEU A 10 0.36 -15.75 -11.54
N LEU A 11 -0.10 -16.99 -11.41
CA LEU A 11 -1.49 -17.38 -11.68
C LEU A 11 -2.47 -16.72 -10.72
N ASN A 12 -2.14 -16.62 -9.43
CA ASN A 12 -2.95 -15.89 -8.46
C ASN A 12 -3.00 -14.40 -8.76
N VAL A 13 -1.89 -13.83 -9.18
CA VAL A 13 -1.79 -12.44 -9.62
C VAL A 13 -2.61 -12.21 -10.90
N LEU A 14 -2.53 -13.10 -11.90
CA LEU A 14 -3.32 -13.01 -13.13
C LEU A 14 -4.82 -13.24 -12.89
N THR A 15 -5.19 -14.12 -11.98
CA THR A 15 -6.59 -14.37 -11.59
C THR A 15 -7.16 -13.17 -10.83
N PHE A 16 -6.39 -12.63 -9.91
CA PHE A 16 -6.67 -11.37 -9.22
C PHE A 16 -6.82 -10.23 -10.24
N TYR A 17 -5.92 -10.19 -11.20
CA TYR A 17 -5.92 -9.21 -12.26
C TYR A 17 -7.21 -9.26 -13.11
N LYS A 18 -7.60 -10.43 -13.60
CA LYS A 18 -8.87 -10.60 -14.33
C LYS A 18 -10.08 -10.19 -13.51
N TRP A 19 -10.04 -10.44 -12.21
CA TRP A 19 -11.14 -10.11 -11.31
C TRP A 19 -11.16 -8.62 -10.93
N ALA A 20 -10.00 -8.02 -10.69
CA ALA A 20 -9.88 -6.62 -10.25
C ALA A 20 -9.94 -5.61 -11.39
N PHE A 21 -9.54 -6.02 -12.59
CA PHE A 21 -9.31 -5.12 -13.73
C PHE A 21 -10.07 -5.52 -15.00
N GLY A 22 -11.15 -6.25 -14.85
CA GLY A 22 -12.02 -6.63 -15.97
C GLY A 22 -12.49 -5.44 -16.82
N ASP A 23 -12.53 -4.25 -16.22
CA ASP A 23 -12.62 -2.94 -16.87
C ASP A 23 -11.68 -1.96 -16.15
N LEU A 24 -10.56 -1.65 -16.77
CA LEU A 24 -9.56 -0.69 -16.29
C LEU A 24 -10.06 0.76 -16.40
N THR A 25 -11.10 1.09 -15.69
CA THR A 25 -11.49 2.47 -15.48
C THR A 25 -10.94 2.94 -14.13
N ASP A 26 -10.08 3.90 -14.17
CA ASP A 26 -9.49 4.82 -13.17
C ASP A 26 -10.02 4.81 -11.72
N GLN A 27 -10.16 3.67 -11.06
CA GLN A 27 -10.64 3.66 -9.68
C GLN A 27 -9.49 3.42 -8.69
N ASP A 28 -9.32 4.35 -7.76
CA ASP A 28 -8.35 4.27 -6.64
C ASP A 28 -8.46 2.97 -5.81
N SER A 29 -9.61 2.30 -5.83
CA SER A 29 -9.83 1.01 -5.17
C SER A 29 -8.96 -0.11 -5.73
N ASP A 30 -8.70 -0.10 -7.03
CA ASP A 30 -7.96 -1.18 -7.71
C ASP A 30 -6.47 -1.10 -7.39
N VAL A 31 -5.94 0.11 -7.29
CA VAL A 31 -4.56 0.36 -6.86
C VAL A 31 -4.36 -0.06 -5.40
N GLY A 32 -5.35 0.16 -4.55
CA GLY A 32 -5.33 -0.27 -3.15
C GLY A 32 -5.19 -1.78 -3.04
N MET A 33 -6.05 -2.53 -3.73
CA MET A 33 -6.01 -4.00 -3.70
C MET A 33 -4.71 -4.57 -4.28
N LEU A 34 -4.20 -4.01 -5.37
CA LEU A 34 -2.93 -4.42 -5.93
C LEU A 34 -1.78 -4.16 -4.94
N ALA A 35 -1.80 -3.01 -4.27
CA ALA A 35 -0.82 -2.67 -3.25
C ALA A 35 -0.82 -3.67 -2.09
N GLU A 36 -1.98 -4.06 -1.59
CA GLU A 36 -2.12 -5.10 -0.55
C GLU A 36 -1.50 -6.43 -1.02
N TYR A 37 -1.75 -6.81 -2.27
CA TYR A 37 -1.18 -8.03 -2.85
C TYR A 37 0.34 -7.99 -2.96
N LEU A 38 0.89 -6.89 -3.45
CA LEU A 38 2.34 -6.72 -3.60
C LEU A 38 3.03 -6.75 -2.23
N VAL A 39 2.48 -6.04 -1.25
CA VAL A 39 2.98 -6.05 0.13
C VAL A 39 2.86 -7.46 0.74
N GLY A 40 1.72 -8.11 0.56
CA GLY A 40 1.48 -9.46 1.04
C GLY A 40 2.44 -10.49 0.45
N ASP A 41 2.74 -10.38 -0.85
CA ASP A 41 3.70 -11.27 -1.53
C ASP A 41 5.13 -11.06 -1.04
N ILE A 42 5.57 -9.82 -0.92
CA ILE A 42 6.93 -9.49 -0.42
C ILE A 42 7.13 -9.96 1.02
N LEU A 43 6.14 -9.76 1.90
CA LEU A 43 6.22 -10.11 3.31
C LEU A 43 5.81 -11.55 3.60
N ASN A 44 5.44 -12.32 2.56
CA ASN A 44 4.92 -13.68 2.70
C ASN A 44 3.75 -13.75 3.71
N CYS A 45 2.88 -12.76 3.66
CA CYS A 45 1.68 -12.65 4.47
C CYS A 45 0.58 -13.60 3.99
N LEU A 46 -0.38 -13.89 4.87
CA LEU A 46 -1.63 -14.53 4.48
C LEU A 46 -2.41 -13.60 3.53
N PRO A 47 -3.24 -14.18 2.64
CA PRO A 47 -4.08 -13.38 1.76
C PRO A 47 -4.86 -12.32 2.54
N PRO A 48 -5.11 -11.15 1.95
CA PRO A 48 -5.86 -10.08 2.61
C PRO A 48 -7.19 -10.63 3.14
N SER A 49 -7.52 -10.31 4.38
CA SER A 49 -8.81 -10.62 4.93
C SER A 49 -9.86 -9.77 4.23
N ARG A 50 -10.73 -10.38 3.40
CA ARG A 50 -11.84 -9.69 2.73
C ARG A 50 -13.01 -9.37 3.67
N LYS A 51 -12.83 -9.48 4.97
CA LYS A 51 -13.86 -9.10 5.93
C LYS A 51 -14.01 -7.58 5.90
N VAL A 52 -15.18 -7.14 5.53
CA VAL A 52 -15.60 -5.74 5.70
C VAL A 52 -15.36 -5.35 7.16
N ASN A 53 -14.62 -4.25 7.39
CA ASN A 53 -14.21 -3.76 8.70
C ASN A 53 -13.14 -4.58 9.45
N ALA A 54 -12.27 -5.32 8.74
CA ALA A 54 -11.07 -5.83 9.38
C ALA A 54 -10.22 -4.67 9.93
N PRO A 55 -9.61 -4.83 11.13
CA PRO A 55 -8.79 -3.78 11.73
C PRO A 55 -7.42 -3.61 11.04
N PHE A 56 -7.12 -4.44 10.05
CA PHE A 56 -5.88 -4.44 9.25
C PHE A 56 -6.10 -5.19 7.93
N ASP A 57 -5.27 -4.92 6.94
CA ASP A 57 -5.35 -5.55 5.63
C ASP A 57 -4.59 -6.89 5.58
N LEU A 58 -3.42 -6.97 6.21
CA LEU A 58 -2.54 -8.14 6.16
C LEU A 58 -2.10 -8.58 7.56
N LYS A 59 -1.78 -9.88 7.68
CA LYS A 59 -1.19 -10.44 8.89
C LYS A 59 -0.06 -11.39 8.54
N THR A 60 1.12 -11.17 9.11
CA THR A 60 2.28 -12.06 8.94
C THR A 60 2.07 -13.37 9.68
N LYS A 61 2.91 -14.38 9.38
CA LYS A 61 2.92 -15.65 10.10
C LYS A 61 3.30 -15.48 11.58
N SER A 62 4.09 -14.47 11.91
CA SER A 62 4.46 -14.11 13.29
C SER A 62 3.35 -13.36 14.04
N GLY A 63 2.25 -13.03 13.36
CA GLY A 63 1.12 -12.34 13.96
C GLY A 63 1.11 -10.82 13.80
N VAL A 64 2.16 -10.24 13.24
CA VAL A 64 2.26 -8.79 12.97
C VAL A 64 1.17 -8.37 11.99
N THR A 65 0.45 -7.32 12.32
CA THR A 65 -0.67 -6.78 11.54
C THR A 65 -0.26 -5.54 10.75
N ILE A 66 -0.74 -5.43 9.52
CA ILE A 66 -0.32 -4.38 8.58
C ILE A 66 -1.54 -3.78 7.90
N GLU A 67 -1.63 -2.46 7.91
CA GLU A 67 -2.56 -1.67 7.12
C GLU A 67 -1.82 -1.12 5.90
N VAL A 68 -2.42 -1.24 4.72
CA VAL A 68 -1.85 -0.79 3.45
C VAL A 68 -2.66 0.37 2.88
N LYS A 69 -1.99 1.43 2.46
CA LYS A 69 -2.62 2.56 1.78
C LYS A 69 -1.80 2.94 0.55
N ALA A 70 -2.45 3.00 -0.60
CA ALA A 70 -1.78 3.36 -1.85
C ALA A 70 -2.36 4.61 -2.48
N THR A 71 -1.55 5.30 -3.26
CA THR A 71 -1.98 6.43 -4.08
C THR A 71 -1.14 6.52 -5.36
N THR A 72 -1.78 6.94 -6.44
CA THR A 72 -1.14 7.25 -7.72
C THR A 72 -1.08 8.77 -7.96
N HIS A 73 -1.83 9.54 -7.20
CA HIS A 73 -2.07 10.95 -7.49
C HIS A 73 -1.25 11.87 -6.60
N ARG A 74 -0.56 12.81 -7.23
CA ARG A 74 -0.04 14.00 -6.57
C ARG A 74 -1.15 15.04 -6.44
N LEU A 75 -1.30 15.56 -5.24
CA LEU A 75 -2.15 16.72 -5.02
C LEU A 75 -1.37 17.98 -5.35
N VAL A 76 -1.96 18.78 -6.22
CA VAL A 76 -1.43 20.09 -6.59
C VAL A 76 -2.32 21.15 -5.95
N ARG A 77 -1.74 22.07 -5.18
CA ARG A 77 -2.40 23.27 -4.69
C ARG A 77 -1.68 24.47 -5.27
N GLU A 78 -2.43 25.49 -5.63
CA GLU A 78 -1.88 26.72 -6.16
C GLU A 78 -0.76 27.29 -5.24
N GLY A 79 0.38 27.62 -5.83
CA GLY A 79 1.54 28.13 -5.10
C GLY A 79 2.27 27.15 -4.17
N LYS A 80 1.97 25.85 -4.23
CA LYS A 80 2.62 24.84 -3.39
C LYS A 80 3.23 23.70 -4.20
N THR A 81 4.32 23.13 -3.67
CA THR A 81 4.93 21.93 -4.25
C THR A 81 3.92 20.76 -4.22
N PRO A 82 3.72 20.04 -5.34
CA PRO A 82 2.90 18.84 -5.36
C PRO A 82 3.34 17.80 -4.33
N TYR A 83 2.39 17.17 -3.66
CA TYR A 83 2.66 16.19 -2.60
C TYR A 83 1.70 15.01 -2.66
N TYR A 84 2.10 13.87 -2.11
CA TYR A 84 1.25 12.71 -1.92
C TYR A 84 0.51 12.75 -0.59
N ARG A 85 -0.70 12.19 -0.61
CA ARG A 85 -1.58 12.10 0.55
C ARG A 85 -2.42 10.83 0.49
N TRP A 86 -2.60 10.18 1.61
CA TRP A 86 -3.42 8.99 1.76
C TRP A 86 -4.59 9.25 2.69
N ALA A 87 -5.78 8.77 2.30
CA ALA A 87 -6.96 8.83 3.15
C ALA A 87 -6.90 7.71 4.20
N VAL A 88 -7.06 8.07 5.47
CA VAL A 88 -7.06 7.12 6.60
C VAL A 88 -8.37 7.16 7.39
N LYS A 89 -9.41 7.78 6.84
CA LYS A 89 -10.71 7.97 7.49
C LYS A 89 -11.37 6.66 7.95
N THR A 90 -11.23 5.59 7.18
CA THR A 90 -11.79 4.26 7.49
C THR A 90 -11.21 3.67 8.77
N GLN A 91 -10.01 4.09 9.15
CA GLN A 91 -9.31 3.67 10.36
C GLN A 91 -9.27 4.77 11.44
N SER A 92 -10.09 5.80 11.31
CA SER A 92 -10.05 6.96 12.21
C SER A 92 -10.27 6.57 13.68
N GLU A 93 -11.13 5.61 13.97
CA GLU A 93 -11.39 5.15 15.34
C GLU A 93 -10.20 4.39 15.94
N ALA A 94 -9.48 3.61 15.14
CA ALA A 94 -8.24 2.97 15.56
C ALA A 94 -7.15 4.02 15.84
N LEU A 95 -7.03 5.04 14.99
CA LEU A 95 -6.08 6.14 15.14
C LEU A 95 -6.40 7.06 16.33
N LYS A 96 -7.67 7.15 16.74
CA LYS A 96 -8.09 7.85 17.97
C LYS A 96 -7.90 7.01 19.25
N GLY A 97 -7.53 5.75 19.13
CA GLY A 97 -7.38 4.84 20.25
C GLY A 97 -8.65 4.08 20.66
N ASN A 98 -9.76 4.24 19.94
CA ASN A 98 -11.03 3.60 20.25
C ASN A 98 -11.13 2.15 19.75
N ARG A 99 -10.19 1.70 18.92
CA ARG A 99 -10.09 0.34 18.38
C ARG A 99 -8.63 -0.09 18.27
N THR A 100 -8.42 -1.39 18.05
CA THR A 100 -7.11 -1.94 17.73
C THR A 100 -6.56 -1.28 16.47
N ILE A 101 -5.30 -0.87 16.51
CA ILE A 101 -4.57 -0.33 15.37
C ILE A 101 -3.62 -1.40 14.85
N ALA A 102 -3.40 -1.42 13.54
CA ALA A 102 -2.38 -2.28 12.95
C ALA A 102 -0.98 -1.91 13.47
N ASP A 103 -0.13 -2.92 13.66
CA ASP A 103 1.23 -2.73 14.17
C ASP A 103 2.04 -1.83 13.25
N TYR A 104 1.91 -2.03 11.93
CA TYR A 104 2.56 -1.22 10.91
C TYR A 104 1.57 -0.73 9.86
N TRP A 105 1.89 0.43 9.31
CA TRP A 105 1.22 1.04 8.17
C TRP A 105 2.20 1.21 7.04
N VAL A 106 1.82 0.71 5.86
CA VAL A 106 2.61 0.82 4.63
C VAL A 106 1.89 1.77 3.69
N PHE A 107 2.49 2.93 3.46
CA PHE A 107 1.99 3.94 2.54
C PHE A 107 2.74 3.84 1.22
N LEU A 108 2.04 3.51 0.15
CA LEU A 108 2.63 3.29 -1.17
C LEU A 108 2.34 4.45 -2.11
N ILE A 109 3.34 4.74 -2.94
CA ILE A 109 3.24 5.61 -4.09
C ILE A 109 3.49 4.76 -5.33
N ALA A 110 2.51 4.70 -6.23
CA ALA A 110 2.68 4.12 -7.54
C ALA A 110 2.98 5.23 -8.56
N SER A 111 4.11 5.13 -9.23
CA SER A 111 4.55 6.07 -10.26
C SER A 111 4.57 5.35 -11.61
N PHE A 112 3.44 5.35 -12.31
CA PHE A 112 3.38 4.78 -13.65
C PHE A 112 3.84 5.83 -14.66
N PRO A 113 4.80 5.48 -15.56
CA PRO A 113 5.15 6.34 -16.67
C PRO A 113 3.90 6.65 -17.50
N ARG A 114 3.77 7.90 -17.96
CA ARG A 114 2.68 8.28 -18.86
C ARG A 114 2.71 7.39 -20.12
N GLU A 115 1.56 7.21 -20.75
CA GLU A 115 1.22 6.28 -21.84
C GLU A 115 2.09 6.30 -23.12
N THR A 116 3.25 6.92 -23.10
CA THR A 116 4.23 6.89 -24.19
C THR A 116 4.98 5.57 -24.30
N SER A 117 4.87 4.68 -23.31
CA SER A 117 5.49 3.36 -23.37
C SER A 117 4.53 2.36 -24.00
N ARG A 118 5.04 1.54 -24.93
CA ARG A 118 4.30 0.42 -25.55
C ARG A 118 3.91 -0.68 -24.53
N THR A 119 4.34 -0.55 -23.30
CA THR A 119 4.05 -1.52 -22.23
C THR A 119 2.70 -1.19 -21.61
N PRO A 120 1.74 -2.11 -21.59
CA PRO A 120 0.45 -1.87 -20.95
C PRO A 120 0.62 -1.41 -19.51
N ARG A 121 -0.18 -0.45 -19.08
CA ARG A 121 -0.14 0.15 -17.72
C ARG A 121 -0.18 -0.91 -16.62
N VAL A 122 -0.83 -1.97 -16.91
CA VAL A 122 -0.95 -3.16 -16.10
C VAL A 122 0.37 -3.88 -15.82
N VAL A 123 1.17 -4.10 -16.84
CA VAL A 123 2.50 -4.72 -16.67
C VAL A 123 3.39 -3.81 -15.83
N GLN A 124 3.25 -2.49 -16.01
CA GLN A 124 3.96 -1.49 -15.23
C GLN A 124 3.55 -1.53 -13.75
N ALA A 125 2.29 -1.84 -13.45
CA ALA A 125 1.78 -1.94 -12.09
C ALA A 125 2.39 -3.11 -11.31
N PHE A 126 2.83 -4.18 -11.97
CA PHE A 126 3.53 -5.29 -11.34
C PHE A 126 5.05 -5.12 -11.25
N ASP A 127 5.61 -4.10 -11.88
CA ASP A 127 7.03 -3.81 -11.77
C ASP A 127 7.32 -3.04 -10.48
N LEU A 128 7.90 -3.72 -9.49
CA LEU A 128 8.15 -3.16 -8.15
C LEU A 128 9.00 -1.89 -8.16
N LYS A 129 9.77 -1.64 -9.24
CA LYS A 129 10.54 -0.38 -9.38
C LYS A 129 9.65 0.85 -9.51
N ASN A 130 8.40 0.69 -9.96
CA ASN A 130 7.42 1.76 -10.08
C ASN A 130 6.73 2.10 -8.75
N TRP A 131 7.09 1.39 -7.67
CA TRP A 131 6.51 1.58 -6.36
C TRP A 131 7.55 2.04 -5.35
N LYS A 132 7.16 3.01 -4.56
CA LYS A 132 7.88 3.46 -3.37
C LYS A 132 6.98 3.33 -2.16
N CYS A 133 7.56 3.13 -0.99
CA CYS A 133 6.79 3.00 0.24
C CYS A 133 7.43 3.74 1.41
N TYR A 134 6.58 4.07 2.37
CA TYR A 134 6.92 4.48 3.72
C TYR A 134 6.37 3.43 4.67
N VAL A 135 7.13 3.04 5.68
CA VAL A 135 6.68 2.16 6.75
C VAL A 135 6.71 2.91 8.07
N VAL A 136 5.61 2.87 8.81
CA VAL A 136 5.51 3.56 10.09
C VAL A 136 4.69 2.70 11.07
N SER A 137 5.06 2.68 12.35
CA SER A 137 4.25 1.97 13.35
C SER A 137 2.91 2.67 13.57
N GLY A 138 1.88 1.88 13.85
CA GLY A 138 0.54 2.40 14.12
C GLY A 138 0.53 3.36 15.32
N GLU A 139 1.27 3.06 16.37
CA GLU A 139 1.39 3.92 17.54
C GLU A 139 1.99 5.28 17.21
N LYS A 140 2.99 5.33 16.32
CA LYS A 140 3.60 6.59 15.90
C LYS A 140 2.60 7.47 15.14
N LEU A 141 1.73 6.87 14.31
CA LEU A 141 0.64 7.58 13.63
C LEU A 141 -0.42 8.05 14.61
N ARG A 142 -0.79 7.22 15.58
CA ARG A 142 -1.76 7.57 16.64
C ARG A 142 -1.27 8.77 17.44
N THR A 143 -0.03 8.73 17.91
CA THR A 143 0.60 9.83 18.66
C THR A 143 0.68 11.11 17.82
N ALA A 144 0.83 11.00 16.51
CA ALA A 144 0.83 12.15 15.61
C ALA A 144 -0.56 12.76 15.36
N GLY A 145 -1.63 12.16 15.87
CA GLY A 145 -2.99 12.65 15.73
C GLY A 145 -3.58 12.58 14.32
N CYS A 146 -3.06 11.66 13.48
CA CYS A 146 -3.49 11.51 12.09
C CYS A 146 -4.83 10.78 12.01
N THR A 147 -5.95 11.49 11.84
CA THR A 147 -7.29 10.86 11.83
C THR A 147 -8.02 10.88 10.49
N LYS A 148 -7.64 11.74 9.57
CA LYS A 148 -8.31 11.89 8.26
C LYS A 148 -7.38 11.56 7.10
N TYR A 149 -6.19 12.14 7.12
CA TYR A 149 -5.21 12.02 6.06
C TYR A 149 -3.80 11.94 6.65
N VAL A 150 -2.94 11.17 5.98
CA VAL A 150 -1.50 11.18 6.17
C VAL A 150 -0.86 11.74 4.91
N SER A 151 0.07 12.68 5.03
CA SER A 151 0.81 13.25 3.89
C SER A 151 2.29 12.89 3.98
N GLU A 152 3.00 13.02 2.86
CA GLU A 152 4.46 12.86 2.85
C GLU A 152 5.15 13.77 3.89
N SER A 153 4.70 15.02 4.02
CA SER A 153 5.25 15.95 5.00
C SER A 153 5.04 15.47 6.44
N THR A 154 3.90 14.82 6.71
CA THR A 154 3.63 14.19 8.00
C THR A 154 4.62 13.06 8.25
N LEU A 155 4.82 12.16 7.29
CA LEU A 155 5.74 11.03 7.43
C LEU A 155 7.19 11.49 7.61
N LYS A 156 7.63 12.47 6.82
CA LYS A 156 8.97 13.08 6.97
C LYS A 156 9.19 13.70 8.34
N ARG A 157 8.19 14.42 8.87
CA ARG A 157 8.25 15.00 10.23
C ARG A 157 8.35 13.92 11.32
N LEU A 158 7.78 12.73 11.06
CA LEU A 158 7.92 11.58 11.93
C LEU A 158 9.24 10.82 11.75
N GLY A 159 10.16 11.32 10.93
CA GLY A 159 11.43 10.66 10.65
C GLY A 159 11.27 9.36 9.86
N VAL A 160 10.23 9.26 9.03
CA VAL A 160 9.99 8.10 8.17
C VAL A 160 10.54 8.40 6.79
N GLU A 161 11.45 7.55 6.32
CA GLU A 161 12.06 7.67 5.00
C GLU A 161 11.29 6.89 3.94
N VAL A 162 11.36 7.34 2.69
CA VAL A 162 10.81 6.63 1.53
C VAL A 162 11.87 5.70 0.97
N PHE A 163 11.46 4.49 0.59
CA PHE A 163 12.34 3.53 -0.06
C PHE A 163 11.60 2.73 -1.16
N PRO A 164 12.35 2.06 -2.06
CA PRO A 164 11.74 1.20 -3.08
C PRO A 164 10.95 0.06 -2.44
N LEU A 165 9.78 -0.27 -3.00
CA LEU A 165 8.92 -1.33 -2.46
C LEU A 165 9.63 -2.70 -2.38
N LYS A 166 10.54 -3.00 -3.30
CA LYS A 166 11.33 -4.24 -3.28
C LYS A 166 12.12 -4.45 -1.98
N ASP A 167 12.41 -3.36 -1.27
CA ASP A 167 13.24 -3.37 -0.05
C ASP A 167 12.38 -3.40 1.24
N LEU A 168 11.06 -3.62 1.11
CA LEU A 168 10.08 -3.57 2.20
C LEU A 168 10.42 -4.51 3.37
N ASN A 169 11.00 -5.68 3.11
CA ASN A 169 11.39 -6.63 4.15
C ASN A 169 12.36 -6.04 5.20
N HIS A 170 13.10 -5.00 4.84
CA HIS A 170 14.02 -4.32 5.76
C HIS A 170 13.33 -3.28 6.66
N GLY A 171 12.09 -2.92 6.36
CA GLY A 171 11.34 -1.88 7.09
C GLY A 171 10.37 -2.41 8.16
N ILE A 172 10.15 -3.73 8.21
CA ILE A 172 9.23 -4.36 9.15
C ILE A 172 10.01 -5.44 9.92
N HIS A 173 10.27 -5.19 11.19
CA HIS A 173 10.99 -6.07 12.12
C HIS A 173 10.10 -6.51 13.27
#